data_871157abd3928d1bf5ab38ec7bb0e24d
#
_entry.id   871157abd3928d1bf5ab38ec7bb0e24d
#
_cell.length_a   1.000
_cell.length_b   1.000
_cell.length_c   1.000
_cell.angle_alpha   90.00
_cell.angle_beta   90.00
_cell.angle_gamma   90.00
#
_symmetry.space_group_name_H-M   'P 1'
#
loop_
_entity.id
_entity.type
_entity.pdbx_description
1 polymer ?
#
loop_
_entity_poly.entity_id
_entity_poly.type
_entity_poly.pdbx_seq_one_letter_code
_entity_poly.pdbx_strand_id
1 'polypeptide(L)'
;MPLPSFHMIDAAPAPVATFSHASEVDGWVFLTGQMPTWPGEPDRPLPDGIEAQTRRVMDNLILVLDGMNLKLENVAQARVYITEFDRDYAAMNAVYQSYFAPGKLPARTCIGVTGLAVGALVEIDMVAKRP
;
A
#
# COMPACT_ATOMS: atom_id res chain seq x y z
N MET A 1 -7.91 -26.02 11.67
CA MET A 1 -7.92 -24.66 11.07
C MET A 1 -6.53 -24.31 10.61
N PRO A 2 -6.34 -23.91 9.35
CA PRO A 2 -5.01 -23.51 8.89
C PRO A 2 -4.56 -22.23 9.58
N LEU A 3 -3.27 -22.17 9.86
CA LEU A 3 -2.65 -20.97 10.37
C LEU A 3 -2.26 -20.06 9.18
N PRO A 4 -2.15 -18.76 9.42
CA PRO A 4 -1.65 -17.86 8.37
C PRO A 4 -0.24 -18.23 7.93
N SER A 5 0.06 -18.04 6.67
CA SER A 5 1.43 -18.03 6.15
C SER A 5 1.92 -16.59 6.02
N PHE A 6 3.24 -16.39 6.15
CA PHE A 6 3.85 -15.06 6.17
C PHE A 6 4.88 -14.96 5.05
N HIS A 7 4.86 -13.83 4.33
CA HIS A 7 5.64 -13.69 3.10
C HIS A 7 6.47 -12.41 3.09
N MET A 8 7.73 -12.56 2.72
CA MET A 8 8.64 -11.45 2.45
C MET A 8 8.84 -11.39 0.94
N ILE A 9 8.73 -10.19 0.38
CA ILE A 9 8.81 -9.95 -1.05
C ILE A 9 10.11 -9.18 -1.35
N ASP A 10 11.07 -9.85 -1.99
CA ASP A 10 12.39 -9.26 -2.23
C ASP A 10 12.33 -8.00 -3.10
N ALA A 11 11.41 -7.93 -4.04
CA ALA A 11 11.27 -6.78 -4.93
C ALA A 11 10.66 -5.55 -4.26
N ALA A 12 9.96 -5.74 -3.14
CA ALA A 12 9.33 -4.63 -2.41
C ALA A 12 10.35 -3.94 -1.48
N PRO A 13 10.08 -2.70 -1.04
CA PRO A 13 10.95 -2.06 -0.06
C PRO A 13 11.11 -2.92 1.19
N ALA A 14 12.32 -2.95 1.75
CA ALA A 14 12.56 -3.65 3.00
C ALA A 14 11.65 -3.08 4.10
N PRO A 15 11.10 -3.94 5.00
CA PRO A 15 10.28 -3.47 6.09
C PRO A 15 11.03 -2.45 6.98
N VAL A 16 10.35 -1.35 7.31
CA VAL A 16 10.94 -0.31 8.17
C VAL A 16 10.85 -0.66 9.67
N ALA A 17 10.19 -1.76 9.99
CA ALA A 17 10.02 -2.28 11.34
C ALA A 17 9.83 -3.79 11.30
N THR A 18 9.29 -4.39 12.38
CA THR A 18 9.18 -5.84 12.51
C THR A 18 7.84 -6.36 11.99
N PHE A 19 7.75 -6.60 10.68
CA PHE A 19 6.54 -7.14 10.06
C PHE A 19 6.89 -7.85 8.74
N SER A 20 5.98 -8.69 8.26
CA SER A 20 6.05 -9.30 6.94
C SER A 20 5.37 -8.41 5.91
N HIS A 21 5.73 -8.53 4.65
CA HIS A 21 5.07 -7.79 3.57
C HIS A 21 3.60 -8.20 3.40
N ALA A 22 3.33 -9.48 3.58
CA ALA A 22 1.97 -10.00 3.46
C ALA A 22 1.78 -11.22 4.35
N SER A 23 0.53 -11.45 4.75
CA SER A 23 0.11 -12.70 5.38
C SER A 23 -1.11 -13.23 4.63
N GLU A 24 -1.25 -14.56 4.63
CA GLU A 24 -2.32 -15.21 3.89
C GLU A 24 -2.99 -16.29 4.73
N VAL A 25 -4.32 -16.33 4.69
CA VAL A 25 -5.13 -17.39 5.28
C VAL A 25 -6.40 -17.57 4.44
N ASP A 26 -6.74 -18.80 4.08
CA ASP A 26 -7.97 -19.14 3.32
C ASP A 26 -8.13 -18.36 2.02
N GLY A 27 -7.01 -18.05 1.36
CA GLY A 27 -7.03 -17.26 0.12
C GLY A 27 -7.18 -15.76 0.32
N TRP A 28 -7.34 -15.30 1.55
CA TRP A 28 -7.29 -13.88 1.88
C TRP A 28 -5.85 -13.46 2.13
N VAL A 29 -5.43 -12.42 1.42
CA VAL A 29 -4.07 -11.90 1.50
C VAL A 29 -4.12 -10.49 2.08
N PHE A 30 -3.45 -10.33 3.21
CA PHE A 30 -3.37 -9.05 3.93
C PHE A 30 -2.02 -8.42 3.64
N LEU A 31 -2.03 -7.26 2.97
CA LEU A 31 -0.81 -6.53 2.66
C LEU A 31 -0.55 -5.51 3.75
N THR A 32 0.64 -5.54 4.31
CA THR A 32 1.10 -4.52 5.25
C THR A 32 1.06 -3.13 4.58
N GLY A 33 0.78 -2.12 5.38
CA GLY A 33 0.81 -0.73 4.92
C GLY A 33 2.16 -0.39 4.28
N GLN A 34 2.12 0.14 3.06
CA GLN A 34 3.31 0.60 2.36
C GLN A 34 3.43 2.11 2.50
N MET A 35 4.64 2.56 2.81
CA MET A 35 5.06 3.94 2.76
C MET A 35 5.73 4.23 1.42
N PRO A 36 6.00 5.49 1.08
CA PRO A 36 6.62 5.83 -0.21
C PRO A 36 8.15 5.63 -0.22
N THR A 37 8.60 4.53 0.37
CA THR A 37 10.02 4.16 0.39
C THR A 37 10.44 3.52 -0.93
N TRP A 38 11.75 3.52 -1.20
CA TRP A 38 12.28 3.03 -2.47
C TRP A 38 12.78 1.58 -2.34
N PRO A 39 12.36 0.69 -3.26
CA PRO A 39 12.89 -0.68 -3.26
C PRO A 39 14.41 -0.67 -3.45
N GLY A 40 15.12 -1.42 -2.60
CA GLY A 40 16.57 -1.56 -2.68
C GLY A 40 17.39 -0.33 -2.29
N GLU A 41 16.74 0.78 -1.91
CA GLU A 41 17.41 2.03 -1.57
C GLU A 41 16.82 2.59 -0.27
N PRO A 42 17.07 1.95 0.89
CA PRO A 42 16.40 2.31 2.14
C PRO A 42 16.74 3.72 2.64
N ASP A 43 17.89 4.26 2.24
CA ASP A 43 18.33 5.59 2.66
C ASP A 43 17.96 6.70 1.67
N ARG A 44 17.35 6.35 0.55
CA ARG A 44 16.94 7.34 -0.45
C ARG A 44 15.80 8.19 0.11
N PRO A 45 15.89 9.55 0.00
CA PRO A 45 14.81 10.43 0.47
C PRO A 45 13.48 10.09 -0.20
N LEU A 46 12.39 10.24 0.56
CA LEU A 46 11.05 10.04 0.03
C LEU A 46 10.78 11.01 -1.12
N PRO A 47 9.91 10.66 -2.09
CA PRO A 47 9.49 11.61 -3.11
C PRO A 47 8.86 12.86 -2.50
N ASP A 48 8.97 13.99 -3.18
CA ASP A 48 8.39 15.25 -2.73
C ASP A 48 6.90 15.34 -3.06
N GLY A 49 6.10 15.62 -2.04
CA GLY A 49 4.69 15.92 -2.20
C GLY A 49 3.80 14.69 -2.29
N ILE A 50 2.50 14.96 -2.11
CA ILE A 50 1.51 13.88 -1.97
C ILE A 50 1.34 13.06 -3.26
N GLU A 51 1.39 13.70 -4.43
CA GLU A 51 1.18 12.97 -5.68
C GLU A 51 2.29 11.96 -5.92
N ALA A 52 3.55 12.39 -5.82
CA ALA A 52 4.70 11.51 -6.01
C ALA A 52 4.75 10.42 -4.94
N GLN A 53 4.44 10.76 -3.69
CA GLN A 53 4.41 9.78 -2.61
C GLN A 53 3.29 8.75 -2.80
N THR A 54 2.12 9.18 -3.24
CA THR A 54 1.01 8.24 -3.52
C THR A 54 1.36 7.28 -4.65
N ARG A 55 2.01 7.77 -5.71
CA ARG A 55 2.48 6.88 -6.78
C ARG A 55 3.46 5.86 -6.26
N ARG A 56 4.43 6.28 -5.46
CA ARG A 56 5.43 5.35 -4.91
C ARG A 56 4.77 4.30 -4.00
N VAL A 57 3.81 4.70 -3.19
CA VAL A 57 3.06 3.76 -2.33
C VAL A 57 2.30 2.75 -3.18
N MET A 58 1.57 3.21 -4.19
CA MET A 58 0.80 2.31 -5.06
C MET A 58 1.72 1.35 -5.83
N ASP A 59 2.84 1.85 -6.34
CA ASP A 59 3.81 1.01 -7.02
C ASP A 59 4.42 -0.03 -6.07
N ASN A 60 4.66 0.33 -4.82
CA ASN A 60 5.14 -0.61 -3.80
C ASN A 60 4.10 -1.70 -3.50
N LEU A 61 2.82 -1.33 -3.41
CA LEU A 61 1.75 -2.31 -3.21
C LEU A 61 1.65 -3.28 -4.40
N ILE A 62 1.83 -2.77 -5.61
CA ILE A 62 1.86 -3.61 -6.82
C ILE A 62 3.02 -4.61 -6.76
N LEU A 63 4.19 -4.19 -6.27
CA LEU A 63 5.33 -5.10 -6.09
C LEU A 63 5.00 -6.22 -5.11
N VAL A 64 4.33 -5.90 -4.00
CA VAL A 64 3.90 -6.92 -3.03
C VAL A 64 2.86 -7.86 -3.64
N LEU A 65 1.85 -7.31 -4.31
CA LEU A 65 0.83 -8.11 -5.00
C LEU A 65 1.47 -9.04 -6.03
N ASP A 66 2.37 -8.51 -6.85
CA ASP A 66 3.06 -9.29 -7.88
C ASP A 66 3.84 -10.45 -7.26
N GLY A 67 4.54 -10.20 -6.16
CA GLY A 67 5.24 -11.25 -5.42
C GLY A 67 4.32 -12.32 -4.83
N MET A 68 3.04 -12.01 -4.66
CA MET A 68 2.01 -12.95 -4.22
C MET A 68 1.22 -13.53 -5.40
N ASN A 69 1.63 -13.26 -6.63
CA ASN A 69 0.91 -13.65 -7.87
C ASN A 69 -0.51 -13.10 -7.93
N LEU A 70 -0.67 -11.84 -7.50
CA LEU A 70 -1.95 -11.12 -7.51
C LEU A 70 -1.80 -9.80 -8.23
N LYS A 71 -2.93 -9.18 -8.55
CA LYS A 71 -3.04 -7.89 -9.23
C LYS A 71 -3.96 -6.96 -8.44
N LEU A 72 -3.97 -5.69 -8.79
CA LEU A 72 -4.89 -4.72 -8.17
C LEU A 72 -6.35 -5.15 -8.29
N GLU A 73 -6.72 -5.84 -9.37
CA GLU A 73 -8.10 -6.35 -9.55
C GLU A 73 -8.50 -7.41 -8.51
N ASN A 74 -7.54 -7.98 -7.79
CA ASN A 74 -7.81 -8.91 -6.69
C ASN A 74 -8.05 -8.20 -5.35
N VAL A 75 -7.83 -6.89 -5.29
CA VAL A 75 -7.97 -6.13 -4.05
C VAL A 75 -9.44 -5.89 -3.74
N ALA A 76 -9.87 -6.32 -2.55
CA ALA A 76 -11.24 -6.14 -2.08
C ALA A 76 -11.40 -4.86 -1.25
N GLN A 77 -10.38 -4.46 -0.53
CA GLN A 77 -10.42 -3.31 0.37
C GLN A 77 -9.06 -2.62 0.43
N ALA A 78 -9.09 -1.30 0.54
CA ALA A 78 -7.90 -0.50 0.81
C ALA A 78 -8.18 0.46 1.97
N ARG A 79 -7.13 0.77 2.76
CA ARG A 79 -7.19 1.80 3.80
C ARG A 79 -6.07 2.80 3.52
N VAL A 80 -6.43 4.07 3.51
CA VAL A 80 -5.51 5.17 3.21
C VAL A 80 -5.37 6.06 4.43
N TYR A 81 -4.13 6.34 4.81
CA TYR A 81 -3.77 7.18 5.95
C TYR A 81 -2.97 8.36 5.41
N ILE A 82 -3.40 9.59 5.71
CA ILE A 82 -2.69 10.79 5.29
C ILE A 82 -2.51 11.76 6.46
N THR A 83 -1.36 12.43 6.52
CA THR A 83 -1.03 13.31 7.64
C THR A 83 -1.60 14.72 7.49
N GLU A 84 -1.83 15.17 6.25
CA GLU A 84 -2.34 16.51 5.93
C GLU A 84 -3.65 16.36 5.14
N PHE A 85 -4.69 15.92 5.81
CA PHE A 85 -5.94 15.50 5.17
C PHE A 85 -6.53 16.58 4.27
N ASP A 86 -6.76 17.78 4.82
CA ASP A 86 -7.43 18.85 4.06
C ASP A 86 -6.61 19.31 2.86
N ARG A 87 -5.29 19.36 3.01
CA ARG A 87 -4.38 19.78 1.95
C ARG A 87 -4.27 18.75 0.83
N ASP A 88 -4.18 17.46 1.19
CA ASP A 88 -3.70 16.43 0.28
C ASP A 88 -4.77 15.46 -0.23
N TYR A 89 -5.97 15.49 0.33
CA TYR A 89 -7.00 14.50 0.04
C TYR A 89 -7.35 14.41 -1.45
N ALA A 90 -7.63 15.55 -2.08
CA ALA A 90 -8.05 15.59 -3.49
C ALA A 90 -6.93 15.10 -4.42
N ALA A 91 -5.69 15.53 -4.21
CA ALA A 91 -4.56 15.14 -5.05
C ALA A 91 -4.23 13.65 -4.86
N MET A 92 -4.29 13.15 -3.62
CA MET A 92 -4.11 11.73 -3.35
C MET A 92 -5.17 10.91 -4.07
N ASN A 93 -6.43 11.32 -3.98
CA ASN A 93 -7.53 10.61 -4.63
C ASN A 93 -7.35 10.51 -6.15
N ALA A 94 -6.90 11.58 -6.79
CA ALA A 94 -6.69 11.60 -8.23
C ALA A 94 -5.62 10.57 -8.65
N VAL A 95 -4.52 10.49 -7.91
CA VAL A 95 -3.46 9.52 -8.19
C VAL A 95 -3.95 8.10 -7.90
N TYR A 96 -4.55 7.87 -6.74
CA TYR A 96 -5.07 6.55 -6.35
C TYR A 96 -6.03 6.01 -7.41
N GLN A 97 -7.01 6.83 -7.80
CA GLN A 97 -8.03 6.44 -8.78
C GLN A 97 -7.42 6.03 -10.12
N SER A 98 -6.32 6.66 -10.52
CA SER A 98 -5.67 6.40 -11.81
C SER A 98 -5.13 4.97 -11.94
N TYR A 99 -4.98 4.26 -10.83
CA TYR A 99 -4.49 2.88 -10.83
C TYR A 99 -5.58 1.83 -11.08
N PHE A 100 -6.84 2.22 -11.06
CA PHE A 100 -7.96 1.27 -11.18
C PHE A 100 -8.79 1.55 -12.42
N ALA A 101 -9.31 0.47 -13.02
CA ALA A 101 -10.25 0.59 -14.15
C ALA A 101 -11.58 1.17 -13.66
N PRO A 102 -12.31 1.93 -14.51
CA PRO A 102 -13.63 2.45 -14.15
C PRO A 102 -14.56 1.35 -13.67
N GLY A 103 -15.27 1.61 -12.59
CA GLY A 103 -16.21 0.66 -11.99
C GLY A 103 -15.55 -0.47 -11.19
N LYS A 104 -14.22 -0.45 -11.02
CA LYS A 104 -13.48 -1.50 -10.33
C LYS A 104 -12.67 -0.97 -9.15
N LEU A 105 -13.19 0.05 -8.47
CA LEU A 105 -12.55 0.60 -7.28
C LEU A 105 -12.89 -0.29 -6.07
N PRO A 106 -11.88 -0.72 -5.30
CA PRO A 106 -12.15 -1.48 -4.08
C PRO A 106 -12.87 -0.62 -3.03
N ALA A 107 -13.53 -1.28 -2.10
CA ALA A 107 -14.01 -0.59 -0.90
C ALA A 107 -12.84 0.11 -0.22
N ARG A 108 -13.02 1.35 0.24
CA ARG A 108 -11.91 2.13 0.80
C ARG A 108 -12.35 3.01 1.93
N THR A 109 -11.48 3.14 2.94
CA THR A 109 -11.58 4.15 3.97
C THR A 109 -10.32 5.01 3.93
N CYS A 110 -10.47 6.32 4.07
CA CYS A 110 -9.34 7.24 4.19
C CYS A 110 -9.51 8.08 5.45
N ILE A 111 -8.47 8.15 6.26
CA ILE A 111 -8.46 8.93 7.50
C ILE A 111 -7.21 9.79 7.59
N GLY A 112 -7.36 10.94 8.26
CA GLY A 112 -6.23 11.77 8.67
C GLY A 112 -5.62 11.20 9.94
N VAL A 113 -4.28 11.22 10.01
CA VAL A 113 -3.53 10.71 11.16
C VAL A 113 -2.49 11.74 11.61
N THR A 114 -2.03 11.61 12.85
CA THR A 114 -1.09 12.58 13.45
C THR A 114 0.34 12.38 12.97
N GLY A 115 0.67 11.23 12.39
CA GLY A 115 2.01 10.95 11.87
C GLY A 115 2.08 9.56 11.29
N LEU A 116 3.06 9.36 10.42
CA LEU A 116 3.34 8.08 9.79
C LEU A 116 4.83 7.78 9.91
N ALA A 117 5.18 6.50 9.80
CA ALA A 117 6.58 6.08 9.83
C ALA A 117 7.37 6.79 8.72
N VAL A 118 8.65 7.01 8.96
CA VAL A 118 9.64 7.63 8.07
C VAL A 118 9.26 9.02 7.57
N GLY A 119 8.37 9.72 8.28
CA GLY A 119 7.91 11.05 7.87
C GLY A 119 7.05 11.05 6.61
N ALA A 120 6.43 9.93 6.26
CA ALA A 120 5.58 9.83 5.09
C ALA A 120 4.33 10.70 5.20
N LEU A 121 3.84 11.21 4.06
CA LEU A 121 2.57 11.92 3.98
C LEU A 121 1.40 10.97 3.79
N VAL A 122 1.65 9.77 3.28
CA VAL A 122 0.62 8.79 2.94
C VAL A 122 1.12 7.38 3.19
N GLU A 123 0.21 6.54 3.65
CA GLU A 123 0.40 5.10 3.80
C GLU A 123 -0.87 4.41 3.36
N ILE A 124 -0.76 3.27 2.69
CA ILE A 124 -1.93 2.50 2.23
C ILE A 124 -1.69 1.02 2.53
N ASP A 125 -2.70 0.37 3.11
CA ASP A 125 -2.73 -1.09 3.21
C ASP A 125 -3.91 -1.65 2.41
N MET A 126 -3.87 -2.94 2.13
CA MET A 126 -4.87 -3.59 1.29
C MET A 126 -5.18 -5.01 1.77
N VAL A 127 -6.39 -5.46 1.44
CA VAL A 127 -6.81 -6.84 1.58
C VAL A 127 -7.18 -7.34 0.19
N ALA A 128 -6.57 -8.44 -0.24
CA ALA A 128 -6.83 -9.06 -1.53
C ALA A 128 -7.38 -10.47 -1.34
N LYS A 129 -8.03 -10.99 -2.38
CA LYS A 129 -8.58 -12.35 -2.36
C LYS A 129 -8.14 -13.09 -3.61
N ARG A 130 -7.62 -14.29 -3.42
CA ARG A 130 -7.30 -15.17 -4.57
C ARG A 130 -8.57 -15.60 -5.28
N PRO A 131 -8.49 -15.75 -6.60
CA PRO A 131 -9.63 -16.24 -7.38
C PRO A 131 -10.06 -17.65 -6.93
#